data_9bd65613f55c69a10c86d1ed2fec4270
#
_entry.id   9bd65613f55c69a10c86d1ed2fec4270
#
_cell.length_a   1.000
_cell.length_b   1.000
_cell.length_c   1.000
_cell.angle_alpha   90.00
_cell.angle_beta   90.00
_cell.angle_gamma   90.00
#
_symmetry.space_group_name_H-M   'P 1'
#
loop_
_entity.id
_entity.type
_entity.pdbx_description
1 polymer ?
#
loop_
_entity_poly.entity_id
_entity_poly.type
_entity_poly.pdbx_seq_one_letter_code
_entity_poly.pdbx_strand_id
1 'polypeptide(L)'
;MNLQFTGGALFQVSMTGTYFNSNDDNTIWTQTFKEGGNSPLFLVENAYSIYNPEGTFPRLTLATTGHGGDNGLASSFWWKNGTYVRLKTAQLGYTLPKNLTRKIGVESLRIFVEGNNLFTIDGLPKGIDPESPGVNNGYYPQQRYVMGGITLTL
;
A
#
# COMPACT_ATOMS: atom_id res chain seq x y z
N MET A 1 17.57 -8.93 19.06
CA MET A 1 17.08 -8.14 17.92
C MET A 1 16.59 -9.11 16.87
N ASN A 2 15.43 -8.89 16.32
CA ASN A 2 14.87 -9.70 15.24
C ASN A 2 14.35 -8.78 14.13
N LEU A 3 14.73 -9.05 12.88
CA LEU A 3 14.33 -8.27 11.70
C LEU A 3 13.82 -9.22 10.63
N GLN A 4 12.66 -8.93 10.08
CA GLN A 4 12.07 -9.68 8.99
C GLN A 4 11.76 -8.75 7.81
N PHE A 5 12.32 -9.07 6.66
CA PHE A 5 12.04 -8.39 5.41
C PHE A 5 11.23 -9.30 4.49
N THR A 6 10.41 -8.68 3.67
CA THR A 6 9.78 -9.32 2.54
C THR A 6 9.97 -8.46 1.30
N GLY A 7 9.93 -9.08 0.14
CA GLY A 7 10.06 -8.35 -1.12
C GLY A 7 9.58 -9.20 -2.29
N GLY A 8 9.16 -8.52 -3.33
CA GLY A 8 8.87 -9.09 -4.64
C GLY A 8 9.92 -8.65 -5.65
N ALA A 9 10.48 -9.60 -6.37
CA ALA A 9 11.54 -9.33 -7.34
C ALA A 9 10.97 -9.24 -8.75
N LEU A 10 11.34 -8.18 -9.49
CA LEU A 10 11.20 -8.02 -10.95
C LEU A 10 9.86 -8.53 -11.53
N PHE A 11 8.76 -8.01 -11.05
CA PHE A 11 7.46 -8.26 -11.67
C PHE A 11 6.83 -6.95 -12.15
N GLN A 12 6.00 -7.07 -13.17
CA GLN A 12 5.23 -5.96 -13.69
C GLN A 12 3.78 -6.05 -13.22
N VAL A 13 3.23 -4.93 -12.82
CA VAL A 13 1.85 -4.79 -12.40
C VAL A 13 1.09 -4.02 -13.45
N SER A 14 0.04 -4.64 -14.01
CA SER A 14 -0.87 -3.95 -14.90
C SER A 14 -1.87 -3.12 -14.11
N MET A 15 -1.88 -1.82 -14.33
CA MET A 15 -2.83 -0.90 -13.73
C MET A 15 -4.13 -0.78 -14.54
N THR A 16 -4.25 -1.42 -15.70
CA THR A 16 -5.44 -1.32 -16.55
C THR A 16 -6.70 -1.73 -15.80
N GLY A 17 -6.71 -2.93 -15.21
CA GLY A 17 -7.85 -3.41 -14.43
C GLY A 17 -8.10 -2.62 -13.14
N THR A 18 -7.09 -1.92 -12.65
CA THR A 18 -7.21 -1.05 -11.47
C THR A 18 -7.90 0.27 -11.81
N TYR A 19 -7.57 0.85 -12.96
CA TYR A 19 -8.06 2.16 -13.37
C TYR A 19 -9.24 2.09 -14.34
N PHE A 20 -9.28 1.07 -15.20
CA PHE A 20 -10.34 0.85 -16.17
C PHE A 20 -10.88 -0.57 -16.05
N ASN A 21 -12.13 -0.68 -15.68
CA ASN A 21 -12.90 -1.90 -15.87
C ASN A 21 -13.81 -1.67 -17.08
N SER A 22 -13.62 -2.43 -18.16
CA SER A 22 -14.31 -2.24 -19.42
C SER A 22 -15.81 -2.52 -19.36
N ASN A 23 -16.29 -3.18 -18.31
CA ASN A 23 -17.67 -3.65 -18.21
C ASN A 23 -18.50 -2.93 -17.13
N ASP A 24 -17.93 -1.95 -16.44
CA ASP A 24 -18.57 -1.31 -15.30
C ASP A 24 -18.33 0.20 -15.31
N ASP A 25 -19.39 0.97 -15.09
CA ASP A 25 -19.31 2.40 -14.84
C ASP A 25 -18.66 2.75 -13.49
N ASN A 26 -18.20 1.76 -12.75
CA ASN A 26 -17.62 1.87 -11.40
C ASN A 26 -16.09 1.89 -11.39
N THR A 27 -15.47 2.45 -12.40
CA THR A 27 -14.01 2.63 -12.39
C THR A 27 -13.62 3.85 -11.55
N ILE A 28 -12.40 3.88 -11.02
CA ILE A 28 -11.89 5.07 -10.33
C ILE A 28 -11.85 6.32 -11.23
N TRP A 29 -11.90 6.13 -12.55
CA TRP A 29 -11.98 7.20 -13.55
C TRP A 29 -13.35 7.90 -13.58
N THR A 30 -14.41 7.17 -13.34
CA THR A 30 -15.78 7.69 -13.34
C THR A 30 -16.25 8.13 -11.96
N GLN A 31 -15.68 7.58 -10.89
CA GLN A 31 -16.08 7.82 -9.51
C GLN A 31 -16.02 9.29 -9.09
N THR A 32 -15.10 10.07 -9.65
CA THR A 32 -14.97 11.51 -9.37
C THR A 32 -16.26 12.29 -9.64
N PHE A 33 -17.11 11.79 -10.55
CA PHE A 33 -18.32 12.48 -11.00
C PHE A 33 -19.61 11.87 -10.43
N LYS A 34 -19.52 10.84 -9.62
CA LYS A 34 -20.68 10.17 -9.01
C LYS A 34 -20.91 10.67 -7.60
N GLU A 35 -22.19 10.77 -7.21
CA GLU A 35 -22.53 11.07 -5.81
C GLU A 35 -22.01 9.98 -4.90
N GLY A 36 -21.28 10.38 -3.85
CA GLY A 36 -20.59 9.44 -2.95
C GLY A 36 -19.41 8.69 -3.58
N GLY A 37 -19.06 9.01 -4.82
CA GLY A 37 -17.91 8.41 -5.50
C GLY A 37 -16.59 8.91 -4.92
N ASN A 38 -15.55 8.09 -5.01
CA ASN A 38 -14.22 8.39 -4.50
C ASN A 38 -13.15 8.02 -5.51
N SER A 39 -12.24 8.94 -5.79
CA SER A 39 -11.08 8.73 -6.64
C SER A 39 -9.80 9.14 -5.91
N PRO A 40 -8.69 8.45 -6.15
CA PRO A 40 -7.42 8.84 -5.54
C PRO A 40 -7.03 10.27 -5.95
N LEU A 41 -6.62 11.08 -4.97
CA LEU A 41 -6.24 12.48 -5.20
C LEU A 41 -5.15 12.61 -6.28
N PHE A 42 -4.15 11.74 -6.24
CA PHE A 42 -3.06 11.77 -7.23
C PHE A 42 -3.56 11.62 -8.67
N LEU A 43 -4.66 10.88 -8.88
CA LEU A 43 -5.25 10.71 -10.20
C LEU A 43 -5.90 12.00 -10.67
N VAL A 44 -6.68 12.64 -9.78
CA VAL A 44 -7.36 13.91 -10.09
C VAL A 44 -6.34 15.01 -10.39
N GLU A 45 -5.30 15.10 -9.57
CA GLU A 45 -4.24 16.10 -9.73
C GLU A 45 -3.40 15.90 -10.99
N ASN A 46 -3.23 14.66 -11.45
CA ASN A 46 -2.40 14.33 -12.59
C ASN A 46 -3.20 13.99 -13.87
N ALA A 47 -4.51 14.05 -13.84
CA ALA A 47 -5.32 13.86 -15.03
C ALA A 47 -5.20 15.06 -15.99
N TYR A 48 -5.12 14.76 -17.28
CA TYR A 48 -5.19 15.80 -18.31
C TYR A 48 -6.51 16.56 -18.24
N SER A 49 -6.44 17.86 -18.29
CA SER A 49 -7.60 18.76 -18.45
C SER A 49 -7.17 20.07 -19.10
N ILE A 50 -8.14 20.91 -19.47
CA ILE A 50 -7.86 22.27 -19.98
C ILE A 50 -7.13 23.13 -18.93
N TYR A 51 -7.29 22.80 -17.64
CA TYR A 51 -6.62 23.50 -16.52
C TYR A 51 -5.31 22.83 -16.12
N ASN A 52 -5.05 21.61 -16.60
CA ASN A 52 -3.82 20.86 -16.39
C ASN A 52 -3.40 20.16 -17.69
N PRO A 53 -2.90 20.91 -18.68
CA PRO A 53 -2.50 20.36 -19.97
C PRO A 53 -1.26 19.46 -19.88
N GLU A 54 -0.47 19.58 -18.82
CA GLU A 54 0.71 18.74 -18.54
C GLU A 54 0.35 17.45 -17.76
N GLY A 55 -0.94 17.19 -17.55
CA GLY A 55 -1.41 15.99 -16.87
C GLY A 55 -0.88 14.72 -17.54
N THR A 56 -0.33 13.81 -16.75
CA THR A 56 0.29 12.57 -17.21
C THR A 56 -0.67 11.41 -17.36
N PHE A 57 -1.88 11.55 -16.81
CA PHE A 57 -2.96 10.58 -16.94
C PHE A 57 -4.00 11.04 -17.96
N PRO A 58 -4.73 10.09 -18.58
CA PRO A 58 -5.85 10.42 -19.46
C PRO A 58 -6.90 11.29 -18.76
N ARG A 59 -7.65 12.03 -19.54
CA ARG A 59 -8.76 12.85 -19.04
C ARG A 59 -9.80 11.97 -18.32
N LEU A 60 -10.24 12.42 -17.15
CA LEU A 60 -11.36 11.82 -16.42
C LEU A 60 -12.66 11.92 -17.26
N THR A 61 -13.47 10.88 -17.25
CA THR A 61 -14.69 10.81 -18.06
C THR A 61 -15.82 10.12 -17.31
N LEU A 62 -17.06 10.51 -17.64
CA LEU A 62 -18.28 9.94 -17.07
C LEU A 62 -18.68 8.60 -17.69
N ALA A 63 -18.28 8.35 -18.91
CA ALA A 63 -18.73 7.20 -19.65
C ALA A 63 -17.58 6.23 -19.92
N THR A 64 -17.85 4.96 -19.73
CA THR A 64 -16.91 3.88 -19.93
C THR A 64 -16.93 3.34 -21.35
N THR A 65 -18.09 3.37 -22.00
CA THR A 65 -18.29 2.83 -23.34
C THR A 65 -18.01 3.88 -24.41
N GLY A 66 -16.94 3.68 -25.17
CA GLY A 66 -16.61 4.48 -26.35
C GLY A 66 -16.04 5.88 -26.09
N HIS A 67 -15.89 6.30 -24.85
CA HIS A 67 -15.49 7.67 -24.50
C HIS A 67 -14.07 7.76 -23.93
N GLY A 68 -13.47 6.65 -23.56
CA GLY A 68 -12.07 6.58 -23.15
C GLY A 68 -11.13 6.33 -24.33
N GLY A 69 -11.67 6.12 -25.52
CA GLY A 69 -10.90 5.68 -26.67
C GLY A 69 -10.12 4.41 -26.30
N ASP A 70 -8.89 4.32 -26.73
CA ASP A 70 -8.02 3.19 -26.45
C ASP A 70 -7.31 3.27 -25.07
N ASN A 71 -7.65 4.24 -24.23
CA ASN A 71 -7.00 4.45 -22.94
C ASN A 71 -7.18 3.28 -21.95
N GLY A 72 -8.24 2.50 -22.09
CA GLY A 72 -8.49 1.30 -21.30
C GLY A 72 -7.82 0.03 -21.82
N LEU A 73 -7.17 0.09 -22.98
CA LEU A 73 -6.46 -1.06 -23.53
C LEU A 73 -5.15 -1.33 -22.81
N ALA A 74 -4.75 -2.59 -22.80
CA ALA A 74 -3.45 -2.98 -22.26
C ALA A 74 -2.32 -2.31 -23.05
N SER A 75 -1.51 -1.53 -22.39
CA SER A 75 -0.39 -0.80 -22.99
C SER A 75 0.75 -0.65 -22.00
N SER A 76 1.94 -0.33 -22.51
CA SER A 76 3.12 -0.09 -21.66
C SER A 76 2.92 1.06 -20.67
N PHE A 77 2.00 1.98 -20.95
CA PHE A 77 1.63 3.07 -20.04
C PHE A 77 1.10 2.54 -18.70
N TRP A 78 0.28 1.49 -18.75
CA TRP A 78 -0.36 0.89 -17.57
C TRP A 78 0.52 -0.13 -16.84
N TRP A 79 1.61 -0.58 -17.45
CA TRP A 79 2.53 -1.49 -16.80
C TRP A 79 3.50 -0.72 -15.90
N LYS A 80 3.49 -1.05 -14.62
CA LYS A 80 4.36 -0.45 -13.62
C LYS A 80 5.28 -1.51 -13.03
N ASN A 81 6.47 -1.08 -12.63
CA ASN A 81 7.40 -1.96 -11.91
C ASN A 81 6.84 -2.20 -10.49
N GLY A 82 6.47 -3.43 -10.20
CA GLY A 82 5.95 -3.87 -8.92
C GLY A 82 7.02 -4.34 -7.93
N THR A 83 8.29 -4.23 -8.27
CA THR A 83 9.38 -4.61 -7.37
C THR A 83 9.32 -3.78 -6.08
N TYR A 84 9.41 -4.45 -4.94
CA TYR A 84 9.36 -3.78 -3.65
C TYR A 84 10.22 -4.49 -2.59
N VAL A 85 10.52 -3.77 -1.54
CA VAL A 85 11.09 -4.29 -0.29
C VAL A 85 10.31 -3.71 0.87
N ARG A 86 9.88 -4.56 1.78
CA ARG A 86 9.13 -4.16 2.99
C ARG A 86 9.78 -4.69 4.25
N LEU A 87 9.97 -3.83 5.23
CA LEU A 87 10.30 -4.25 6.60
C LEU A 87 9.00 -4.63 7.31
N LYS A 88 8.70 -5.94 7.29
CA LYS A 88 7.45 -6.48 7.89
C LYS A 88 7.47 -6.45 9.38
N THR A 89 8.56 -6.92 9.98
CA THR A 89 8.66 -6.99 11.44
C THR A 89 10.04 -6.57 11.86
N ALA A 90 10.11 -5.68 12.83
CA ALA A 90 11.32 -5.35 13.55
C ALA A 90 11.03 -5.43 15.05
N GLN A 91 11.77 -6.26 15.77
CA GLN A 91 11.63 -6.40 17.21
C GLN A 91 12.96 -6.16 17.91
N LEU A 92 12.94 -5.30 18.90
CA LEU A 92 14.03 -5.06 19.82
C LEU A 92 13.58 -5.45 21.22
N GLY A 93 14.27 -6.38 21.86
CA GLY A 93 13.96 -6.81 23.21
C GLY A 93 15.21 -6.88 24.08
N TYR A 94 15.04 -6.56 25.36
CA TYR A 94 16.06 -6.65 26.36
C TYR A 94 15.57 -7.47 27.54
N THR A 95 16.33 -8.50 27.91
CA THR A 95 16.06 -9.30 29.10
C THR A 95 16.94 -8.80 30.24
N LEU A 96 16.33 -8.46 31.36
CA LEU A 96 17.06 -7.96 32.51
C LEU A 96 17.96 -9.04 33.08
N PRO A 97 19.14 -8.67 33.59
CA PRO A 97 20.08 -9.60 34.28
C PRO A 97 19.38 -10.23 35.50
N LYS A 98 19.63 -11.52 35.71
CA LYS A 98 19.06 -12.29 36.83
C LYS A 98 19.37 -11.70 38.21
N ASN A 99 20.47 -10.99 38.36
CA ASN A 99 20.86 -10.32 39.62
C ASN A 99 19.85 -9.21 40.02
N LEU A 100 19.16 -8.61 39.06
CA LEU A 100 18.14 -7.59 39.31
C LEU A 100 16.78 -8.23 39.53
N THR A 101 16.39 -9.22 38.71
CA THR A 101 15.10 -9.84 38.76
C THR A 101 14.86 -10.66 40.00
N ARG A 102 15.89 -11.36 40.52
CA ARG A 102 15.85 -12.12 41.79
C ARG A 102 15.54 -11.26 43.01
N LYS A 103 15.97 -10.00 43.01
CA LYS A 103 15.69 -9.08 44.13
C LYS A 103 14.19 -8.76 44.28
N ILE A 104 13.43 -8.92 43.23
CA ILE A 104 11.98 -8.68 43.21
C ILE A 104 11.16 -9.99 43.09
N GLY A 105 11.83 -11.15 43.26
CA GLY A 105 11.16 -12.45 43.23
C GLY A 105 10.74 -12.94 41.85
N VAL A 106 11.35 -12.42 40.79
CA VAL A 106 11.03 -12.73 39.39
C VAL A 106 12.18 -13.51 38.77
N GLU A 107 11.88 -14.64 38.11
CA GLU A 107 12.90 -15.45 37.45
C GLU A 107 13.45 -14.73 36.22
N SER A 108 12.59 -14.15 35.42
CA SER A 108 12.99 -13.43 34.21
C SER A 108 12.03 -12.28 33.89
N LEU A 109 12.58 -11.16 33.43
CA LEU A 109 11.84 -10.01 32.96
C LEU A 109 12.43 -9.56 31.62
N ARG A 110 11.61 -9.59 30.57
CA ARG A 110 11.95 -9.11 29.25
C ARG A 110 11.04 -7.96 28.85
N ILE A 111 11.62 -6.87 28.40
CA ILE A 111 10.93 -5.72 27.82
C ILE A 111 11.23 -5.74 26.32
N PHE A 112 10.21 -5.50 25.50
CA PHE A 112 10.40 -5.43 24.05
C PHE A 112 9.54 -4.34 23.41
N VAL A 113 10.01 -3.88 22.27
CA VAL A 113 9.28 -3.05 21.33
C VAL A 113 9.29 -3.76 19.98
N GLU A 114 8.16 -3.78 19.32
CA GLU A 114 7.97 -4.39 18.01
C GLU A 114 7.23 -3.44 17.08
N GLY A 115 7.67 -3.36 15.85
CA GLY A 115 6.98 -2.63 14.80
C GLY A 115 6.70 -3.52 13.61
N ASN A 116 5.52 -3.34 13.03
CA ASN A 116 5.09 -4.08 11.85
C ASN A 116 4.79 -3.15 10.68
N ASN A 117 5.13 -3.61 9.46
CA ASN A 117 4.99 -2.87 8.22
C ASN A 117 5.58 -1.45 8.29
N LEU A 118 6.77 -1.31 8.91
CA LEU A 118 7.35 -0.02 9.26
C LEU A 118 7.62 0.85 8.04
N PHE A 119 8.11 0.26 6.96
CA PHE A 119 8.25 0.96 5.69
C PHE A 119 8.21 -0.01 4.52
N THR A 120 7.85 0.53 3.36
CA THR A 120 7.91 -0.14 2.06
C THR A 120 8.62 0.78 1.08
N ILE A 121 9.51 0.22 0.29
CA ILE A 121 10.15 0.87 -0.85
C ILE A 121 9.62 0.18 -2.08
N ASP A 122 8.95 0.90 -2.96
CA ASP A 122 8.36 0.40 -4.20
C ASP A 122 8.33 1.47 -5.30
N GLY A 123 7.97 1.07 -6.50
CA GLY A 123 7.84 1.95 -7.67
C GLY A 123 6.39 2.20 -8.08
N LEU A 124 5.41 1.78 -7.26
CA LEU A 124 4.00 1.95 -7.60
C LEU A 124 3.48 3.35 -7.23
N PRO A 125 2.37 3.79 -7.83
CA PRO A 125 1.71 5.02 -7.41
C PRO A 125 1.30 4.96 -5.94
N LYS A 126 1.33 6.11 -5.26
CA LYS A 126 0.95 6.22 -3.85
C LYS A 126 -0.44 5.67 -3.58
N GLY A 127 -0.57 4.87 -2.54
CA GLY A 127 -1.84 4.26 -2.14
C GLY A 127 -2.07 2.86 -2.73
N ILE A 128 -1.19 2.38 -3.58
CA ILE A 128 -1.23 1.02 -4.11
C ILE A 128 -0.25 0.16 -3.33
N ASP A 129 -0.74 -0.93 -2.76
CA ASP A 129 0.11 -1.88 -2.05
C ASP A 129 0.71 -2.89 -3.04
N PRO A 130 2.04 -3.03 -3.11
CA PRO A 130 2.68 -3.95 -4.04
C PRO A 130 2.37 -5.43 -3.78
N GLU A 131 1.96 -5.79 -2.57
CA GLU A 131 1.52 -7.16 -2.25
C GLU A 131 0.08 -7.44 -2.73
N SER A 132 -0.71 -6.39 -2.95
CA SER A 132 -2.08 -6.50 -3.45
C SER A 132 -2.43 -5.28 -4.31
N PRO A 133 -1.92 -5.20 -5.54
CA PRO A 133 -2.06 -4.01 -6.38
C PRO A 133 -3.47 -3.80 -6.95
N GLY A 134 -4.37 -4.76 -6.77
CA GLY A 134 -5.75 -4.67 -7.25
C GLY A 134 -6.64 -3.79 -6.37
N VAL A 135 -6.47 -2.48 -6.39
CA VAL A 135 -7.19 -1.52 -5.52
C VAL A 135 -8.70 -1.55 -5.66
N ASN A 136 -9.24 -1.93 -6.82
CA ASN A 136 -10.70 -1.95 -7.04
C ASN A 136 -11.39 -3.20 -6.45
N ASN A 137 -10.65 -4.13 -5.87
CA ASN A 137 -11.18 -5.39 -5.34
C ASN A 137 -11.48 -5.34 -3.83
N GLY A 138 -11.64 -4.17 -3.26
CA GLY A 138 -11.95 -4.01 -1.83
C GLY A 138 -10.81 -4.39 -0.89
N TYR A 139 -9.58 -4.34 -1.37
CA TYR A 139 -8.41 -4.61 -0.56
C TYR A 139 -8.28 -3.62 0.60
N TYR A 140 -8.11 -4.14 1.80
CA TYR A 140 -7.84 -3.32 2.98
C TYR A 140 -6.34 -3.02 3.06
N PRO A 141 -5.91 -1.74 3.11
CA PRO A 141 -4.50 -1.39 3.14
C PRO A 141 -3.80 -1.94 4.38
N GLN A 142 -2.57 -2.39 4.20
CA GLN A 142 -1.73 -2.90 5.28
C GLN A 142 -1.48 -1.80 6.33
N GLN A 143 -1.84 -2.09 7.56
CA GLN A 143 -1.64 -1.15 8.65
C GLN A 143 -0.20 -1.17 9.15
N ARG A 144 0.28 -0.01 9.53
CA ARG A 144 1.53 0.15 10.28
C ARG A 144 1.18 0.29 11.76
N TYR A 145 1.83 -0.50 12.60
CA TYR A 145 1.68 -0.35 14.04
C TYR A 145 2.99 -0.61 14.78
N VAL A 146 3.09 -0.03 15.96
CA VAL A 146 4.18 -0.25 16.91
C VAL A 146 3.57 -0.65 18.23
N MET A 147 4.10 -1.70 18.82
CA MET A 147 3.67 -2.19 20.11
C MET A 147 4.85 -2.33 21.07
N GLY A 148 4.61 -2.18 22.35
CA GLY A 148 5.55 -2.50 23.41
C GLY A 148 4.95 -3.54 24.33
N GLY A 149 5.80 -4.40 24.90
CA GLY A 149 5.34 -5.43 25.80
C GLY A 149 6.37 -5.80 26.84
N ILE A 150 5.89 -6.46 27.89
CA ILE A 150 6.70 -7.01 28.98
C ILE A 150 6.36 -8.48 29.11
N THR A 151 7.36 -9.34 29.12
CA THR A 151 7.23 -10.77 29.47
C THR A 151 7.84 -11.01 30.83
N LEU A 152 7.08 -11.60 31.72
CA LEU A 152 7.48 -11.89 33.08
C LEU A 152 7.34 -13.38 33.34
N THR A 153 8.38 -13.99 33.90
CA THR A 153 8.37 -15.38 34.40
C THR A 153 8.63 -15.34 35.89
N LEU A 154 7.77 -15.98 36.65
CA LEU A 154 7.81 -16.09 38.13
C LEU A 154 8.54 -17.33 38.53
#